data_52adc757e290e03f7f84ba4a50877da6
#
_entry.id   52adc757e290e03f7f84ba4a50877da6
#
_cell.length_a   1.000
_cell.length_b   1.000
_cell.length_c   1.000
_cell.angle_alpha   90.00
_cell.angle_beta   90.00
_cell.angle_gamma   90.00
#
_symmetry.space_group_name_H-M   'P 1'
#
loop_
_entity.id
_entity.type
_entity.pdbx_description
1 polymer ?
#
loop_
_entity_poly.entity_id
_entity_poly.type
_entity_poly.pdbx_seq_one_letter_code
_entity_poly.pdbx_strand_id
1 'polypeptide(L)'
;MKFSFPYQMLSFSQRLFYSVVVLFLAFVVCFMAFQYRREKDYKVELMNTQLQYYNDKFSEYILQQDTLDTHLLEQYVKNHHLNDLRVTLINSQGKVVYDNLSKNTGQFRNHLNRAEIKQALQQGSGYAIHRMSESVGGEFFYSARYYPELGMIIRSALPYNVSLTQSLSTDSHYIWFAGIISLVLICMFYSLTRKLSMSVTHLQQFALKADRNEPIDPNIQKSFPKNELGEISTHIIQIYHRLHRTKEALYIEREKLITHLQISHEGLGVFTKE
;
A
#
# COMPACT_ATOMS: atom_id res chain seq x y z
N MET A 1 0.62 -28.34 12.14
CA MET A 1 0.13 -27.53 13.27
C MET A 1 -1.10 -26.76 12.78
N LYS A 2 -2.32 -27.25 13.11
CA LYS A 2 -3.57 -26.52 12.79
C LYS A 2 -3.70 -25.38 13.81
N PHE A 3 -3.44 -24.16 13.40
CA PHE A 3 -3.81 -22.98 14.16
C PHE A 3 -5.34 -22.87 14.15
N SER A 4 -5.99 -23.49 15.13
CA SER A 4 -7.40 -23.20 15.42
C SER A 4 -7.43 -21.88 16.19
N PHE A 5 -7.57 -20.78 15.47
CA PHE A 5 -7.91 -19.51 16.10
C PHE A 5 -9.22 -19.69 16.86
N PRO A 6 -9.36 -19.18 18.09
CA PRO A 6 -10.60 -19.26 18.87
C PRO A 6 -11.64 -18.27 18.33
N TYR A 7 -11.87 -18.35 17.01
CA TYR A 7 -12.78 -17.46 16.26
C TYR A 7 -14.24 -17.62 16.69
N GLN A 8 -14.58 -18.78 17.27
CA GLN A 8 -15.96 -19.08 17.69
C GLN A 8 -16.37 -18.42 19.02
N MET A 9 -15.42 -17.95 19.82
CA MET A 9 -15.72 -17.29 21.11
C MET A 9 -15.86 -15.77 20.99
N LEU A 10 -15.58 -15.18 19.82
CA LEU A 10 -15.65 -13.74 19.62
C LEU A 10 -17.06 -13.27 19.30
N SER A 11 -17.49 -12.14 19.87
CA SER A 11 -18.75 -11.49 19.50
C SER A 11 -18.76 -11.13 18.01
N PHE A 12 -19.94 -11.00 17.39
CA PHE A 12 -20.08 -10.60 15.99
C PHE A 12 -19.28 -9.35 15.66
N SER A 13 -19.33 -8.36 16.53
CA SER A 13 -18.60 -7.10 16.40
C SER A 13 -17.08 -7.28 16.42
N GLN A 14 -16.57 -8.14 17.28
CA GLN A 14 -15.13 -8.42 17.34
C GLN A 14 -14.65 -9.11 16.05
N ARG A 15 -15.43 -10.06 15.54
CA ARG A 15 -15.13 -10.72 14.26
C ARG A 15 -15.08 -9.73 13.11
N LEU A 16 -16.07 -8.83 13.03
CA LEU A 16 -16.13 -7.79 12.02
C LEU A 16 -14.90 -6.85 12.14
N PHE A 17 -14.59 -6.38 13.35
CA PHE A 17 -13.44 -5.53 13.60
C PHE A 17 -12.13 -6.20 13.15
N TYR A 18 -11.86 -7.42 13.62
CA TYR A 18 -10.63 -8.11 13.25
C TYR A 18 -10.53 -8.41 11.77
N SER A 19 -11.63 -8.78 11.10
CA SER A 19 -11.61 -9.02 9.65
C SER A 19 -11.27 -7.76 8.86
N VAL A 20 -11.84 -6.61 9.22
CA VAL A 20 -11.54 -5.32 8.59
C VAL A 20 -10.10 -4.89 8.87
N VAL A 21 -9.62 -5.02 10.11
CA VAL A 21 -8.25 -4.67 10.47
C VAL A 21 -7.23 -5.54 9.73
N VAL A 22 -7.45 -6.84 9.63
CA VAL A 22 -6.56 -7.75 8.88
C VAL A 22 -6.51 -7.38 7.41
N LEU A 23 -7.66 -7.13 6.79
CA LEU A 23 -7.74 -6.70 5.38
C LEU A 23 -7.01 -5.37 5.16
N PHE A 24 -7.22 -4.41 6.07
CA PHE A 24 -6.56 -3.11 6.02
C PHE A 24 -5.04 -3.23 6.17
N LEU A 25 -4.55 -4.02 7.14
CA LEU A 25 -3.12 -4.26 7.32
C LEU A 25 -2.49 -4.95 6.12
N ALA A 26 -3.18 -5.94 5.53
CA ALA A 26 -2.72 -6.59 4.31
C ALA A 26 -2.59 -5.60 3.15
N PHE A 27 -3.56 -4.70 2.99
CA PHE A 27 -3.50 -3.62 2.00
C PHE A 27 -2.32 -2.67 2.25
N VAL A 28 -2.11 -2.24 3.51
CA VAL A 28 -0.98 -1.36 3.88
C VAL A 28 0.36 -2.01 3.56
N VAL A 29 0.55 -3.28 3.91
CA VAL A 29 1.79 -4.02 3.62
C VAL A 29 2.01 -4.14 2.10
N CYS A 30 0.98 -4.48 1.34
CA CYS A 30 1.04 -4.57 -0.12
C CYS A 30 1.40 -3.21 -0.75
N PHE A 31 0.74 -2.15 -0.30
CA PHE A 31 0.99 -0.78 -0.76
C PHE A 31 2.42 -0.32 -0.44
N MET A 32 2.91 -0.60 0.77
CA MET A 32 4.29 -0.26 1.16
C MET A 32 5.33 -1.02 0.33
N ALA A 33 5.10 -2.31 0.07
CA ALA A 33 5.98 -3.10 -0.78
C ALA A 33 6.01 -2.57 -2.23
N PHE A 34 4.85 -2.19 -2.76
CA PHE A 34 4.74 -1.56 -4.07
C PHE A 34 5.49 -0.21 -4.12
N GLN A 35 5.27 0.65 -3.13
CA GLN A 35 5.89 1.96 -3.05
C GLN A 35 7.41 1.88 -2.91
N TYR A 36 7.90 0.93 -2.10
CA TYR A 36 9.32 0.67 -1.94
C TYR A 36 9.99 0.31 -3.28
N ARG A 37 9.38 -0.61 -4.05
CA ARG A 37 9.90 -1.00 -5.36
C ARG A 37 9.90 0.19 -6.33
N ARG A 38 8.78 0.89 -6.42
CA ARG A 38 8.63 2.06 -7.32
C ARG A 38 9.64 3.15 -7.03
N GLU A 39 9.90 3.45 -5.76
CA GLU A 39 10.86 4.47 -5.39
C GLU A 39 12.30 4.05 -5.74
N LYS A 40 12.64 2.79 -5.51
CA LYS A 40 13.94 2.24 -5.90
C LYS A 40 14.17 2.36 -7.41
N ASP A 41 13.18 1.94 -8.21
CA ASP A 41 13.26 2.01 -9.67
C ASP A 41 13.37 3.46 -10.14
N TYR A 42 12.61 4.38 -9.55
CA TYR A 42 12.68 5.81 -9.84
C TYR A 42 14.05 6.41 -9.55
N LYS A 43 14.66 6.08 -8.40
CA LYS A 43 15.99 6.58 -8.04
C LYS A 43 17.08 6.07 -8.97
N VAL A 44 16.97 4.80 -9.42
CA VAL A 44 17.85 4.21 -10.41
C VAL A 44 17.71 4.93 -11.76
N GLU A 45 16.48 5.17 -12.20
CA GLU A 45 16.20 5.89 -13.46
C GLU A 45 16.71 7.34 -13.41
N LEU A 46 16.50 8.03 -12.29
CA LEU A 46 17.00 9.39 -12.06
C LEU A 46 18.53 9.44 -12.16
N MET A 47 19.23 8.50 -11.52
CA MET A 47 20.68 8.39 -11.59
C MET A 47 21.16 8.10 -13.01
N ASN A 48 20.50 7.18 -13.70
CA ASN A 48 20.78 6.89 -15.10
C ASN A 48 20.61 8.14 -15.96
N THR A 49 19.52 8.89 -15.79
CA THR A 49 19.25 10.13 -16.53
C THR A 49 20.32 11.19 -16.29
N GLN A 50 20.79 11.34 -15.07
CA GLN A 50 21.90 12.27 -14.76
C GLN A 50 23.21 11.87 -15.47
N LEU A 51 23.54 10.59 -15.48
CA LEU A 51 24.73 10.10 -16.18
C LEU A 51 24.57 10.19 -17.71
N GLN A 52 23.35 9.95 -18.24
CA GLN A 52 23.06 10.15 -19.64
C GLN A 52 23.24 11.63 -20.06
N TYR A 53 22.73 12.56 -19.24
CA TYR A 53 22.92 13.99 -19.47
C TYR A 53 24.42 14.35 -19.51
N TYR A 54 25.20 13.80 -18.59
CA TYR A 54 26.65 13.98 -18.61
C TYR A 54 27.28 13.42 -19.89
N ASN A 55 26.89 12.23 -20.33
CA ASN A 55 27.37 11.62 -21.56
C ASN A 55 27.02 12.49 -22.79
N ASP A 56 25.81 13.06 -22.81
CA ASP A 56 25.39 13.97 -23.91
C ASP A 56 26.26 15.22 -23.96
N LYS A 57 26.49 15.86 -22.83
CA LYS A 57 27.39 17.03 -22.75
C LYS A 57 28.84 16.70 -23.12
N PHE A 58 29.29 15.52 -22.76
CA PHE A 58 30.61 15.07 -23.15
C PHE A 58 30.72 14.78 -24.63
N SER A 59 29.67 14.20 -25.24
CA SER A 59 29.61 14.00 -26.68
C SER A 59 29.60 15.32 -27.46
N GLU A 60 28.80 16.29 -27.02
CA GLU A 60 28.78 17.65 -27.60
C GLU A 60 30.18 18.29 -27.58
N TYR A 61 30.88 18.16 -26.45
CA TYR A 61 32.23 18.67 -26.33
C TYR A 61 33.20 18.00 -27.31
N ILE A 62 33.16 16.66 -27.45
CA ILE A 62 34.02 15.91 -28.39
C ILE A 62 33.75 16.33 -29.82
N LEU A 63 32.48 16.53 -30.23
CA LEU A 63 32.09 16.95 -31.58
C LEU A 63 32.58 18.35 -31.94
N GLN A 64 32.84 19.20 -30.96
CA GLN A 64 33.39 20.54 -31.16
C GLN A 64 34.92 20.55 -31.36
N GLN A 65 35.61 19.41 -31.08
CA GLN A 65 37.06 19.30 -31.24
C GLN A 65 37.38 18.69 -32.61
N ASP A 66 38.36 19.26 -33.29
CA ASP A 66 38.88 18.75 -34.58
C ASP A 66 39.63 17.42 -34.46
N THR A 67 40.20 17.15 -33.25
CA THR A 67 40.95 15.93 -32.96
C THR A 67 40.60 15.38 -31.58
N LEU A 68 40.65 14.05 -31.45
CA LEU A 68 40.38 13.35 -30.21
C LEU A 68 41.67 13.35 -29.34
N ASP A 69 41.95 14.49 -28.70
CA ASP A 69 43.13 14.64 -27.82
C ASP A 69 42.76 14.19 -26.38
N THR A 70 43.50 13.21 -25.89
CA THR A 70 43.31 12.66 -24.52
C THR A 70 43.52 13.70 -23.42
N HIS A 71 44.38 14.67 -23.64
CA HIS A 71 44.65 15.74 -22.67
C HIS A 71 43.42 16.67 -22.52
N LEU A 72 42.77 17.02 -23.63
CA LEU A 72 41.54 17.83 -23.63
C LEU A 72 40.38 17.09 -22.97
N LEU A 73 40.27 15.77 -23.20
CA LEU A 73 39.25 14.93 -22.54
C LEU A 73 39.47 14.85 -21.02
N GLU A 74 40.72 14.68 -20.59
CA GLU A 74 41.06 14.70 -19.14
C GLU A 74 40.71 16.07 -18.53
N GLN A 75 41.00 17.17 -19.19
CA GLN A 75 40.70 18.52 -18.72
C GLN A 75 39.19 18.74 -18.62
N TYR A 76 38.42 18.30 -19.62
CA TYR A 76 36.94 18.37 -19.56
C TYR A 76 36.36 17.59 -18.37
N VAL A 77 36.77 16.32 -18.21
CA VAL A 77 36.30 15.47 -17.10
C VAL A 77 36.67 16.08 -15.74
N LYS A 78 37.86 16.69 -15.63
CA LYS A 78 38.31 17.36 -14.41
C LYS A 78 37.53 18.65 -14.09
N ASN A 79 37.14 19.41 -15.11
CA ASN A 79 36.40 20.67 -14.95
C ASN A 79 34.92 20.48 -14.71
N HIS A 80 34.34 19.38 -15.24
CA HIS A 80 32.93 19.03 -15.07
C HIS A 80 32.74 17.83 -14.14
N HIS A 81 33.40 17.88 -13.02
CA HIS A 81 33.60 16.81 -12.08
C HIS A 81 32.34 16.47 -11.30
N LEU A 82 31.80 15.24 -11.51
CA LEU A 82 31.01 14.56 -10.52
C LEU A 82 31.98 13.71 -9.67
N ASN A 83 31.83 13.75 -8.34
CA ASN A 83 32.74 13.02 -7.44
C ASN A 83 32.79 11.52 -7.84
N ASP A 84 34.05 11.04 -7.99
CA ASP A 84 34.37 9.65 -8.34
C ASP A 84 33.83 9.17 -9.71
N LEU A 85 33.45 10.10 -10.62
CA LEU A 85 32.95 9.74 -11.93
C LEU A 85 34.07 9.12 -12.78
N ARG A 86 33.81 7.91 -13.29
CA ARG A 86 34.59 7.25 -14.32
C ARG A 86 33.92 7.47 -15.67
N VAL A 87 34.70 7.90 -16.65
CA VAL A 87 34.26 8.07 -18.04
C VAL A 87 35.14 7.21 -18.95
N THR A 88 34.48 6.44 -19.81
CA THR A 88 35.11 5.52 -20.75
C THR A 88 34.58 5.75 -22.15
N LEU A 89 35.41 5.99 -23.14
CA LEU A 89 35.06 6.00 -24.56
C LEU A 89 35.36 4.60 -25.15
N ILE A 90 34.37 4.07 -25.86
CA ILE A 90 34.43 2.73 -26.43
C ILE A 90 34.00 2.85 -27.92
N ASN A 91 34.81 2.29 -28.81
CA ASN A 91 34.43 2.26 -30.21
C ASN A 91 33.34 1.21 -30.52
N SER A 92 32.80 1.23 -31.73
CA SER A 92 31.76 0.29 -32.18
C SER A 92 32.19 -1.19 -32.14
N GLN A 93 33.51 -1.46 -32.11
CA GLN A 93 34.07 -2.80 -31.96
C GLN A 93 34.25 -3.23 -30.50
N GLY A 94 33.88 -2.39 -29.52
CA GLY A 94 33.99 -2.66 -28.10
C GLY A 94 35.38 -2.45 -27.49
N LYS A 95 36.31 -1.83 -28.25
CA LYS A 95 37.65 -1.47 -27.76
C LYS A 95 37.59 -0.15 -27.02
N VAL A 96 38.19 -0.07 -25.83
CA VAL A 96 38.33 1.15 -25.05
C VAL A 96 39.37 2.07 -25.72
N VAL A 97 38.93 3.29 -26.04
CA VAL A 97 39.77 4.33 -26.64
C VAL A 97 40.29 5.28 -25.56
N TYR A 98 39.47 5.59 -24.57
CA TYR A 98 39.82 6.48 -23.46
C TYR A 98 39.18 6.03 -22.16
N ASP A 99 39.88 6.20 -21.05
CA ASP A 99 39.37 5.98 -19.70
C ASP A 99 40.09 6.92 -18.73
N ASN A 100 39.34 7.72 -17.96
CA ASN A 100 39.96 8.73 -17.07
C ASN A 100 40.64 8.15 -15.84
N LEU A 101 40.30 6.88 -15.45
CA LEU A 101 40.94 6.24 -14.27
C LEU A 101 42.13 5.36 -14.66
N SER A 102 42.24 4.95 -15.93
CA SER A 102 43.33 4.07 -16.37
C SER A 102 43.97 4.58 -17.66
N LYS A 103 45.24 4.90 -17.61
CA LYS A 103 46.00 5.37 -18.78
C LYS A 103 46.38 4.25 -19.76
N ASN A 104 46.32 2.99 -19.31
CA ASN A 104 46.71 1.85 -20.14
C ASN A 104 45.47 1.16 -20.76
N THR A 105 44.89 1.80 -21.78
CA THR A 105 43.68 1.30 -22.45
C THR A 105 43.90 -0.01 -23.22
N GLY A 106 45.13 -0.37 -23.55
CA GLY A 106 45.49 -1.59 -24.30
C GLY A 106 45.26 -2.90 -23.51
N GLN A 107 45.17 -2.84 -22.21
CA GLN A 107 44.97 -4.00 -21.33
C GLN A 107 43.50 -4.35 -21.11
N PHE A 108 42.56 -3.47 -21.53
CA PHE A 108 41.15 -3.76 -21.34
C PHE A 108 40.67 -4.89 -22.29
N ARG A 109 39.89 -5.83 -21.71
CA ARG A 109 39.13 -6.80 -22.50
C ARG A 109 38.07 -6.08 -23.34
N ASN A 110 37.62 -6.73 -24.41
CA ASN A 110 36.55 -6.20 -25.25
C ASN A 110 35.26 -6.04 -24.41
N HIS A 111 34.62 -4.87 -24.55
CA HIS A 111 33.43 -4.47 -23.76
C HIS A 111 32.09 -4.76 -24.44
N LEU A 112 32.06 -5.28 -25.68
CA LEU A 112 30.80 -5.55 -26.41
C LEU A 112 29.83 -6.47 -25.66
N ASN A 113 30.36 -7.42 -24.90
CA ASN A 113 29.51 -8.37 -24.18
C ASN A 113 28.89 -7.85 -22.87
N ARG A 114 29.16 -6.59 -22.54
CA ARG A 114 28.64 -5.98 -21.31
C ARG A 114 27.20 -5.55 -21.50
N ALA A 115 26.34 -5.76 -20.48
CA ALA A 115 24.89 -5.54 -20.57
C ALA A 115 24.54 -4.11 -20.99
N GLU A 116 25.17 -3.11 -20.34
CA GLU A 116 24.96 -1.70 -20.63
C GLU A 116 25.38 -1.33 -22.06
N ILE A 117 26.43 -1.97 -22.59
CA ILE A 117 26.92 -1.70 -23.95
C ILE A 117 26.01 -2.34 -25.00
N LYS A 118 25.58 -3.60 -24.76
CA LYS A 118 24.60 -4.27 -25.66
C LYS A 118 23.31 -3.47 -25.74
N GLN A 119 22.79 -3.03 -24.61
CA GLN A 119 21.59 -2.20 -24.57
C GLN A 119 21.81 -0.87 -25.32
N ALA A 120 22.94 -0.18 -25.09
CA ALA A 120 23.26 1.05 -25.77
C ALA A 120 23.33 0.91 -27.29
N LEU A 121 23.87 -0.19 -27.81
CA LEU A 121 23.92 -0.48 -29.25
C LEU A 121 22.55 -0.83 -29.85
N GLN A 122 21.69 -1.50 -29.08
CA GLN A 122 20.35 -1.93 -29.55
C GLN A 122 19.28 -0.87 -29.41
N GLN A 123 19.32 -0.10 -28.31
CA GLN A 123 18.25 0.82 -27.90
C GLN A 123 18.70 2.29 -27.83
N GLY A 124 19.98 2.55 -28.18
CA GLY A 124 20.59 3.89 -28.07
C GLY A 124 21.20 4.19 -26.69
N SER A 125 20.65 3.64 -25.63
CA SER A 125 21.17 3.78 -24.25
C SER A 125 21.01 2.51 -23.45
N GLY A 126 21.80 2.35 -22.39
CA GLY A 126 21.71 1.20 -21.49
C GLY A 126 22.40 1.47 -20.17
N TYR A 127 22.02 0.74 -19.11
CA TYR A 127 22.66 0.85 -17.81
C TYR A 127 22.80 -0.51 -17.12
N ALA A 128 23.70 -0.58 -16.14
CA ALA A 128 23.88 -1.76 -15.30
C ALA A 128 24.18 -1.35 -13.86
N ILE A 129 23.45 -1.98 -12.93
CA ILE A 129 23.60 -1.74 -11.49
C ILE A 129 24.44 -2.87 -10.89
N HIS A 130 25.24 -2.58 -9.85
CA HIS A 130 26.02 -3.56 -9.10
C HIS A 130 26.93 -4.44 -9.95
N ARG A 131 27.59 -3.88 -10.96
CA ARG A 131 28.52 -4.67 -11.74
C ARG A 131 29.95 -4.48 -11.27
N MET A 132 30.62 -5.61 -11.01
CA MET A 132 32.04 -5.63 -10.64
C MET A 132 32.91 -5.11 -11.79
N SER A 133 33.81 -4.16 -11.48
CA SER A 133 34.80 -3.65 -12.41
C SER A 133 36.04 -4.54 -12.37
N GLU A 134 36.36 -5.21 -13.50
CA GLU A 134 37.55 -6.04 -13.62
C GLU A 134 38.84 -5.22 -13.64
N SER A 135 38.79 -3.94 -14.01
CA SER A 135 39.97 -3.09 -14.24
C SER A 135 40.38 -2.23 -13.04
N VAL A 136 39.42 -1.85 -12.18
CA VAL A 136 39.66 -0.96 -11.04
C VAL A 136 39.35 -1.67 -9.71
N GLY A 137 38.60 -2.75 -9.77
CA GLY A 137 38.03 -3.41 -8.59
C GLY A 137 36.82 -2.67 -8.05
N GLY A 138 35.92 -3.38 -7.35
CA GLY A 138 34.70 -2.82 -6.78
C GLY A 138 33.51 -2.83 -7.73
N GLU A 139 32.35 -2.57 -7.13
CA GLU A 139 31.06 -2.50 -7.84
C GLU A 139 30.81 -1.07 -8.32
N PHE A 140 30.20 -0.97 -9.49
CA PHE A 140 29.86 0.32 -10.11
C PHE A 140 28.44 0.29 -10.65
N PHE A 141 27.82 1.47 -10.65
CA PHE A 141 26.67 1.78 -11.48
C PHE A 141 27.16 2.31 -12.82
N TYR A 142 26.81 1.65 -13.91
CA TYR A 142 27.21 2.02 -15.27
C TYR A 142 26.03 2.57 -16.04
N SER A 143 26.25 3.66 -16.79
CA SER A 143 25.33 4.21 -17.79
C SER A 143 26.08 4.41 -19.10
N ALA A 144 25.56 3.89 -20.20
CA ALA A 144 26.18 3.96 -21.52
C ALA A 144 25.20 4.49 -22.56
N ARG A 145 25.71 5.25 -23.53
CA ARG A 145 24.95 5.73 -24.68
C ARG A 145 25.78 5.65 -25.95
N TYR A 146 25.15 5.20 -27.01
CA TYR A 146 25.76 5.15 -28.35
C TYR A 146 25.48 6.45 -29.08
N TYR A 147 26.54 7.04 -29.67
CA TYR A 147 26.50 8.28 -30.46
C TYR A 147 26.89 7.95 -31.89
N PRO A 148 25.92 7.85 -32.83
CA PRO A 148 26.19 7.50 -34.23
C PRO A 148 27.13 8.49 -34.91
N GLU A 149 27.01 9.77 -34.59
CA GLU A 149 27.85 10.85 -35.14
C GLU A 149 29.34 10.70 -34.84
N LEU A 150 29.63 10.16 -33.64
CA LEU A 150 30.99 9.87 -33.19
C LEU A 150 31.43 8.45 -33.59
N GLY A 151 30.49 7.55 -33.91
CA GLY A 151 30.73 6.11 -34.06
C GLY A 151 31.22 5.44 -32.76
N MET A 152 30.90 6.04 -31.61
CA MET A 152 31.41 5.64 -30.31
C MET A 152 30.31 5.52 -29.25
N ILE A 153 30.63 4.76 -28.20
CA ILE A 153 29.82 4.65 -26.98
C ILE A 153 30.53 5.43 -25.90
N ILE A 154 29.83 6.36 -25.26
CA ILE A 154 30.27 7.01 -24.02
C ILE A 154 29.64 6.27 -22.87
N ARG A 155 30.47 5.82 -21.94
CA ARG A 155 30.04 5.13 -20.73
C ARG A 155 30.56 5.89 -19.51
N SER A 156 29.63 6.40 -18.72
CA SER A 156 29.90 6.93 -17.38
C SER A 156 29.63 5.88 -16.31
N ALA A 157 30.37 5.94 -15.21
CA ALA A 157 30.18 5.03 -14.10
C ALA A 157 30.45 5.70 -12.76
N LEU A 158 29.66 5.39 -11.75
CA LEU A 158 29.89 5.78 -10.36
C LEU A 158 30.18 4.55 -9.51
N PRO A 159 31.19 4.61 -8.60
CA PRO A 159 31.46 3.50 -7.70
C PRO A 159 30.27 3.28 -6.76
N TYR A 160 29.93 2.01 -6.54
CA TYR A 160 28.86 1.63 -5.63
C TYR A 160 29.36 1.70 -4.18
N ASN A 161 29.62 2.94 -3.73
CA ASN A 161 30.08 3.26 -2.39
C ASN A 161 28.92 3.64 -1.47
N VAL A 162 29.24 3.99 -0.22
CA VAL A 162 28.25 4.39 0.80
C VAL A 162 27.40 5.57 0.32
N SER A 163 28.01 6.55 -0.36
CA SER A 163 27.30 7.72 -0.87
C SER A 163 26.27 7.37 -1.94
N LEU A 164 26.64 6.55 -2.93
CA LEU A 164 25.72 6.09 -3.97
C LEU A 164 24.64 5.19 -3.38
N THR A 165 25.00 4.26 -2.49
CA THR A 165 24.05 3.39 -1.79
C THR A 165 23.03 4.23 -1.01
N GLN A 166 23.46 5.28 -0.34
CA GLN A 166 22.60 6.19 0.39
C GLN A 166 21.67 6.99 -0.56
N SER A 167 22.18 7.44 -1.71
CA SER A 167 21.39 8.14 -2.73
C SER A 167 20.35 7.24 -3.38
N LEU A 168 20.67 5.96 -3.58
CA LEU A 168 19.75 4.96 -4.12
C LEU A 168 18.86 4.30 -3.05
N SER A 169 19.15 4.52 -1.76
CA SER A 169 18.32 3.98 -0.69
C SER A 169 16.95 4.66 -0.67
N THR A 170 15.94 3.89 -0.33
CA THR A 170 14.58 4.39 -0.18
C THR A 170 14.46 5.21 1.11
N ASP A 171 13.83 6.37 1.03
CA ASP A 171 13.59 7.20 2.22
C ASP A 171 12.63 6.50 3.17
N SER A 172 13.04 6.35 4.44
CA SER A 172 12.20 5.68 5.44
C SER A 172 11.08 6.56 6.00
N HIS A 173 11.05 7.84 5.68
CA HIS A 173 10.07 8.79 6.24
C HIS A 173 8.63 8.41 5.91
N TYR A 174 8.35 7.91 4.70
CA TYR A 174 7.01 7.49 4.34
C TYR A 174 6.53 6.26 5.12
N ILE A 175 7.45 5.40 5.60
CA ILE A 175 7.14 4.23 6.44
C ILE A 175 6.58 4.71 7.80
N TRP A 176 7.25 5.67 8.43
CA TRP A 176 6.79 6.28 9.68
C TRP A 176 5.45 6.98 9.51
N PHE A 177 5.30 7.75 8.42
CA PHE A 177 4.05 8.44 8.12
C PHE A 177 2.89 7.46 7.89
N ALA A 178 3.10 6.41 7.10
CA ALA A 178 2.11 5.35 6.88
C ALA A 178 1.77 4.61 8.19
N GLY A 179 2.76 4.36 9.06
CA GLY A 179 2.56 3.74 10.36
C GLY A 179 1.66 4.58 11.27
N ILE A 180 1.92 5.89 11.36
CA ILE A 180 1.12 6.81 12.17
C ILE A 180 -0.32 6.88 11.65
N ILE A 181 -0.52 7.07 10.33
CA ILE A 181 -1.85 7.10 9.73
C ILE A 181 -2.59 5.78 9.95
N SER A 182 -1.92 4.65 9.79
CA SER A 182 -2.52 3.33 10.04
C SER A 182 -2.98 3.18 11.47
N LEU A 183 -2.19 3.63 12.44
CA LEU A 183 -2.55 3.61 13.86
C LEU A 183 -3.81 4.45 14.12
N VAL A 184 -3.85 5.68 13.58
CA VAL A 184 -5.02 6.58 13.72
C VAL A 184 -6.28 5.93 13.13
N LEU A 185 -6.18 5.34 11.94
CA LEU A 185 -7.30 4.67 11.29
C LEU A 185 -7.79 3.45 12.08
N ILE A 186 -6.89 2.63 12.62
CA ILE A 186 -7.25 1.50 13.49
C ILE A 186 -8.00 1.97 14.73
N CYS A 187 -7.52 3.03 15.40
CA CYS A 187 -8.20 3.62 16.56
C CYS A 187 -9.60 4.15 16.19
N MET A 188 -9.73 4.79 15.03
CA MET A 188 -11.02 5.25 14.52
C MET A 188 -11.96 4.09 14.23
N PHE A 189 -11.52 3.05 13.55
CA PHE A 189 -12.29 1.83 13.29
C PHE A 189 -12.71 1.14 14.58
N TYR A 190 -11.84 1.06 15.57
CA TYR A 190 -12.18 0.51 16.89
C TYR A 190 -13.32 1.30 17.54
N SER A 191 -13.23 2.64 17.54
CA SER A 191 -14.26 3.51 18.11
C SER A 191 -15.61 3.35 17.41
N LEU A 192 -15.61 3.32 16.07
CA LEU A 192 -16.82 3.12 15.27
C LEU A 192 -17.45 1.74 15.53
N THR A 193 -16.63 0.69 15.47
CA THR A 193 -17.11 -0.69 15.69
C THR A 193 -17.67 -0.88 17.09
N ARG A 194 -17.04 -0.27 18.10
CA ARG A 194 -17.54 -0.32 19.48
C ARG A 194 -18.91 0.35 19.61
N LYS A 195 -19.11 1.52 19.00
CA LYS A 195 -20.42 2.21 19.01
C LYS A 195 -21.51 1.38 18.34
N LEU A 196 -21.22 0.79 17.17
CA LEU A 196 -22.16 -0.09 16.49
C LEU A 196 -22.50 -1.34 17.30
N SER A 197 -21.49 -1.97 17.91
CA SER A 197 -21.63 -3.16 18.74
C SER A 197 -22.56 -2.93 19.92
N MET A 198 -22.37 -1.82 20.65
CA MET A 198 -23.22 -1.51 21.81
C MET A 198 -24.70 -1.43 21.40
N SER A 199 -25.02 -0.78 20.29
CA SER A 199 -26.40 -0.66 19.79
C SER A 199 -27.02 -2.01 19.48
N VAL A 200 -26.28 -2.89 18.77
CA VAL A 200 -26.75 -4.24 18.44
C VAL A 200 -26.94 -5.09 19.70
N THR A 201 -26.01 -5.00 20.65
CA THR A 201 -26.10 -5.76 21.92
C THR A 201 -27.31 -5.32 22.76
N HIS A 202 -27.57 -4.02 22.87
CA HIS A 202 -28.74 -3.50 23.57
C HIS A 202 -30.04 -3.96 22.91
N LEU A 203 -30.12 -3.95 21.55
CA LEU A 203 -31.28 -4.44 20.82
C LEU A 203 -31.48 -5.95 21.02
N GLN A 204 -30.41 -6.73 21.01
CA GLN A 204 -30.46 -8.17 21.30
C GLN A 204 -30.96 -8.46 22.71
N GLN A 205 -30.44 -7.74 23.73
CA GLN A 205 -30.91 -7.87 25.11
C GLN A 205 -32.37 -7.49 25.26
N PHE A 206 -32.81 -6.42 24.58
CA PHE A 206 -34.24 -6.07 24.52
C PHE A 206 -35.08 -7.20 23.93
N ALA A 207 -34.69 -7.75 22.78
CA ALA A 207 -35.42 -8.82 22.13
C ALA A 207 -35.54 -10.09 23.01
N LEU A 208 -34.44 -10.46 23.71
CA LEU A 208 -34.45 -11.60 24.63
C LEU A 208 -35.35 -11.39 25.85
N LYS A 209 -35.37 -10.18 26.44
CA LYS A 209 -36.25 -9.83 27.55
C LYS A 209 -37.70 -9.82 27.10
N ALA A 210 -37.98 -9.29 25.90
CA ALA A 210 -39.29 -9.26 25.31
C ALA A 210 -39.84 -10.67 25.07
N ASP A 211 -39.02 -11.60 24.58
CA ASP A 211 -39.40 -13.00 24.35
C ASP A 211 -39.72 -13.74 25.68
N ARG A 212 -39.01 -13.43 26.76
CA ARG A 212 -39.21 -14.02 28.10
C ARG A 212 -40.31 -13.35 28.92
N ASN A 213 -40.98 -12.34 28.37
CA ASN A 213 -41.96 -11.49 29.12
C ASN A 213 -41.35 -10.87 30.40
N GLU A 214 -40.04 -10.64 30.42
CA GLU A 214 -39.37 -9.96 31.54
C GLU A 214 -39.66 -8.44 31.52
N PRO A 215 -39.63 -7.77 32.69
CA PRO A 215 -39.85 -6.33 32.75
C PRO A 215 -38.76 -5.57 31.97
N ILE A 216 -39.19 -4.74 31.04
CA ILE A 216 -38.34 -3.93 30.20
C ILE A 216 -38.13 -2.57 30.88
N ASP A 217 -36.85 -2.13 31.00
CA ASP A 217 -36.50 -0.82 31.54
C ASP A 217 -37.15 0.29 30.70
N PRO A 218 -37.99 1.18 31.29
CA PRO A 218 -38.62 2.29 30.56
C PRO A 218 -37.60 3.26 29.93
N ASN A 219 -36.37 3.31 30.45
CA ASN A 219 -35.32 4.19 29.95
C ASN A 219 -34.42 3.53 28.87
N ILE A 220 -34.73 2.31 28.45
CA ILE A 220 -33.91 1.58 27.46
C ILE A 220 -33.70 2.39 26.16
N GLN A 221 -34.70 3.22 25.79
CA GLN A 221 -34.63 4.10 24.63
C GLN A 221 -33.48 5.13 24.72
N LYS A 222 -33.11 5.56 25.93
CA LYS A 222 -32.02 6.54 26.17
C LYS A 222 -30.62 5.89 26.01
N SER A 223 -30.55 4.58 26.02
CA SER A 223 -29.28 3.81 25.90
C SER A 223 -28.81 3.70 24.44
N PHE A 224 -29.65 4.05 23.47
CA PHE A 224 -29.30 3.98 22.06
C PHE A 224 -28.66 5.28 21.58
N PRO A 225 -27.68 5.22 20.68
CA PRO A 225 -27.06 6.40 20.09
C PRO A 225 -28.07 7.16 19.22
N LYS A 226 -27.87 8.47 19.09
CA LYS A 226 -28.69 9.33 18.22
C LYS A 226 -28.25 9.23 16.76
N ASN A 227 -28.44 8.08 16.15
CA ASN A 227 -28.15 7.80 14.74
C ASN A 227 -29.28 6.93 14.16
N GLU A 228 -29.17 6.57 12.86
CA GLU A 228 -30.16 5.76 12.13
C GLU A 228 -30.45 4.43 12.84
N LEU A 229 -29.40 3.79 13.39
CA LEU A 229 -29.53 2.53 14.12
C LEU A 229 -30.29 2.71 15.44
N GLY A 230 -30.07 3.81 16.14
CA GLY A 230 -30.83 4.17 17.35
C GLY A 230 -32.28 4.51 17.04
N GLU A 231 -32.57 5.16 15.93
CA GLU A 231 -33.92 5.44 15.46
C GLU A 231 -34.68 4.15 15.14
N ILE A 232 -34.08 3.23 14.36
CA ILE A 232 -34.65 1.91 14.08
C ILE A 232 -34.92 1.15 15.38
N SER A 233 -33.97 1.16 16.32
CA SER A 233 -34.11 0.48 17.62
C SER A 233 -35.29 1.06 18.41
N THR A 234 -35.44 2.37 18.42
CA THR A 234 -36.55 3.06 19.07
C THR A 234 -37.91 2.69 18.44
N HIS A 235 -37.99 2.64 17.11
CA HIS A 235 -39.18 2.22 16.41
C HIS A 235 -39.56 0.76 16.74
N ILE A 236 -38.62 -0.16 16.78
CA ILE A 236 -38.86 -1.56 17.14
C ILE A 236 -39.44 -1.65 18.55
N ILE A 237 -38.87 -0.90 19.51
CA ILE A 237 -39.34 -0.85 20.91
C ILE A 237 -40.77 -0.30 20.98
N GLN A 238 -41.08 0.76 20.22
CA GLN A 238 -42.43 1.33 20.16
C GLN A 238 -43.45 0.35 19.58
N ILE A 239 -43.13 -0.37 18.50
CA ILE A 239 -43.99 -1.40 17.91
C ILE A 239 -44.25 -2.51 18.92
N TYR A 240 -43.19 -2.96 19.62
CA TYR A 240 -43.36 -3.99 20.66
C TYR A 240 -44.33 -3.55 21.77
N HIS A 241 -44.14 -2.35 22.31
CA HIS A 241 -45.04 -1.83 23.37
C HIS A 241 -46.48 -1.68 22.88
N ARG A 242 -46.70 -1.27 21.62
CA ARG A 242 -48.02 -1.20 21.03
C ARG A 242 -48.66 -2.61 20.93
N LEU A 243 -47.91 -3.58 20.43
CA LEU A 243 -48.34 -4.96 20.29
C LEU A 243 -48.69 -5.57 21.66
N HIS A 244 -47.89 -5.34 22.68
CA HIS A 244 -48.11 -5.85 24.04
C HIS A 244 -49.37 -5.27 24.65
N ARG A 245 -49.59 -3.95 24.55
CA ARG A 245 -50.81 -3.28 25.01
C ARG A 245 -52.05 -3.81 24.29
N THR A 246 -51.99 -4.02 22.98
CA THR A 246 -53.11 -4.59 22.20
C THR A 246 -53.41 -6.01 22.65
N LYS A 247 -52.40 -6.82 22.89
CA LYS A 247 -52.57 -8.20 23.42
C LYS A 247 -53.23 -8.21 24.80
N GLU A 248 -52.79 -7.33 25.73
CA GLU A 248 -53.40 -7.21 27.04
C GLU A 248 -54.88 -6.77 26.97
N ALA A 249 -55.18 -5.78 26.13
CA ALA A 249 -56.55 -5.31 25.92
C ALA A 249 -57.43 -6.43 25.40
N LEU A 250 -56.97 -7.22 24.42
CA LEU A 250 -57.69 -8.39 23.91
C LEU A 250 -57.92 -9.47 24.98
N TYR A 251 -56.93 -9.70 25.85
CA TYR A 251 -57.12 -10.63 26.99
C TYR A 251 -58.20 -10.15 27.94
N ILE A 252 -58.21 -8.88 28.30
CA ILE A 252 -59.24 -8.31 29.19
C ILE A 252 -60.61 -8.36 28.54
N GLU A 253 -60.71 -8.10 27.25
CA GLU A 253 -61.98 -8.15 26.52
C GLU A 253 -62.49 -9.58 26.41
N ARG A 254 -61.62 -10.56 26.12
CA ARG A 254 -61.95 -11.99 26.13
C ARG A 254 -62.46 -12.44 27.52
N GLU A 255 -61.81 -12.02 28.58
CA GLU A 255 -62.18 -12.38 29.94
C GLU A 255 -63.56 -11.80 30.32
N LYS A 256 -63.81 -10.55 29.92
CA LYS A 256 -65.14 -9.93 30.06
C LYS A 256 -66.22 -10.71 29.31
N LEU A 257 -65.97 -11.10 28.06
CA LEU A 257 -66.90 -11.90 27.28
C LEU A 257 -67.17 -13.24 27.94
N ILE A 258 -66.14 -13.96 28.41
CA ILE A 258 -66.32 -15.23 29.12
C ILE A 258 -67.17 -15.05 30.40
N THR A 259 -66.89 -13.99 31.17
CA THR A 259 -67.65 -13.69 32.38
C THR A 259 -69.06 -13.32 32.08
N HIS A 260 -69.33 -12.53 31.02
CA HIS A 260 -70.70 -12.27 30.56
C HIS A 260 -71.45 -13.53 30.13
N LEU A 261 -70.76 -14.45 29.41
CA LEU A 261 -71.36 -15.74 29.00
C LEU A 261 -71.67 -16.65 30.19
N GLN A 262 -70.84 -16.61 31.26
CA GLN A 262 -71.06 -17.41 32.47
C GLN A 262 -72.19 -16.87 33.33
N ILE A 263 -72.42 -15.54 33.33
CA ILE A 263 -73.54 -14.92 34.10
C ILE A 263 -74.85 -15.01 33.34
N SER A 264 -74.85 -15.02 32.02
CA SER A 264 -75.97 -15.22 31.16
C SER A 264 -76.35 -16.72 31.19
N HIS A 265 -77.44 -17.10 31.80
CA HIS A 265 -77.96 -18.46 31.90
C HIS A 265 -78.46 -19.03 30.54
N GLU A 266 -78.10 -18.38 29.41
CA GLU A 266 -78.44 -18.83 28.05
C GLU A 266 -77.25 -19.63 27.49
N GLY A 267 -77.47 -20.88 27.17
CA GLY A 267 -76.50 -21.80 26.54
C GLY A 267 -76.22 -21.36 25.10
N LEU A 268 -75.02 -20.81 24.84
CA LEU A 268 -74.50 -20.48 23.53
C LEU A 268 -73.69 -21.65 22.96
N GLY A 269 -74.17 -22.27 21.92
CA GLY A 269 -73.44 -23.26 21.13
C GLY A 269 -72.61 -22.58 20.03
N VAL A 270 -71.31 -22.81 19.97
CA VAL A 270 -70.43 -22.37 18.86
C VAL A 270 -70.31 -23.53 17.89
N PHE A 271 -70.81 -23.38 16.68
CA PHE A 271 -70.63 -24.35 15.61
C PHE A 271 -69.47 -23.93 14.69
N THR A 272 -68.53 -24.82 14.54
CA THR A 272 -67.45 -24.67 13.53
C THR A 272 -67.94 -25.27 12.22
N LYS A 273 -67.96 -24.54 11.13
CA LYS A 273 -68.21 -25.04 9.79
C LYS A 273 -66.97 -25.66 9.23
N GLU A 274 -66.94 -27.00 9.01
CA GLU A 274 -65.92 -27.72 8.26
C GLU A 274 -65.91 -27.32 6.80
#